data_a90a6c7ffecaa09e757187ea12e5ce13
#
_entry.id   a90a6c7ffecaa09e757187ea12e5ce13
#
_cell.length_a   1.000
_cell.length_b   1.000
_cell.length_c   1.000
_cell.angle_alpha   90.00
_cell.angle_beta   90.00
_cell.angle_gamma   90.00
#
_symmetry.space_group_name_H-M   'P 1'
#
loop_
_entity.id
_entity.type
_entity.pdbx_description
1 polymer ?
#
loop_
_entity_poly.entity_id
_entity_poly.type
_entity_poly.pdbx_seq_one_letter_code
_entity_poly.pdbx_strand_id
1 'polypeptide(L)'
;MRAWAVVENGADLQEMELPTPEPQGTEVLLEVTHCGVCHSDLHIWEGHYDLGGGKQMSLKDRGVALPLTMGHEIVGRVAKLGPDAAGVAVGDVRIVFPWLGCGQCDRCLAEEDNMCTVASRSLGVYQNGGYGTHVVAPHPRHLIDPGTLDPAVEATYA
;
A
#
# COMPACT_ATOMS: atom_id res chain seq x y z
N MET A 1 13.34 1.00 9.67
CA MET A 1 13.07 0.24 8.43
C MET A 1 13.74 0.93 7.25
N ARG A 2 14.13 0.16 6.21
CA ARG A 2 14.60 0.74 4.94
C ARG A 2 13.44 0.82 3.95
N ALA A 3 13.44 1.85 3.12
CA ALA A 3 12.46 2.06 2.07
C ALA A 3 13.12 2.71 0.84
N TRP A 4 12.55 2.46 -0.34
CA TRP A 4 12.91 3.11 -1.58
C TRP A 4 11.77 4.07 -1.96
N ALA A 5 12.06 5.35 -2.02
CA ALA A 5 11.05 6.38 -2.19
C ALA A 5 11.30 7.26 -3.42
N VAL A 6 10.21 7.71 -4.03
CA VAL A 6 10.20 8.85 -4.95
C VAL A 6 10.30 10.10 -4.09
N VAL A 7 11.40 10.84 -4.26
CA VAL A 7 11.61 12.13 -3.60
C VAL A 7 11.32 13.27 -4.57
N GLU A 8 11.58 13.04 -5.85
CA GLU A 8 11.29 13.94 -6.97
C GLU A 8 10.77 13.11 -8.14
N ASN A 9 9.69 13.57 -8.77
CA ASN A 9 9.10 12.87 -9.90
C ASN A 9 10.07 12.76 -11.08
N GLY A 10 10.17 11.57 -11.67
CA GLY A 10 11.05 11.28 -12.80
C GLY A 10 12.53 11.10 -12.44
N ALA A 11 12.92 11.29 -11.17
CA ALA A 11 14.28 11.05 -10.69
C ALA A 11 14.45 9.63 -10.16
N ASP A 12 15.68 9.19 -9.94
CA ASP A 12 15.99 7.89 -9.36
C ASP A 12 15.39 7.77 -7.96
N LEU A 13 14.90 6.58 -7.62
CA LEU A 13 14.44 6.27 -6.26
C LEU A 13 15.58 6.42 -5.26
N GLN A 14 15.29 6.96 -4.11
CA GLN A 14 16.25 7.13 -3.04
C GLN A 14 16.02 6.12 -1.91
N GLU A 15 17.08 5.49 -1.47
CA GLU A 15 17.03 4.68 -0.25
C GLU A 15 16.93 5.59 0.97
N MET A 16 15.96 5.29 1.83
CA MET A 16 15.70 6.04 3.06
C MET A 16 15.67 5.11 4.27
N GLU A 17 16.27 5.54 5.36
CA GLU A 17 16.07 4.94 6.66
C GLU A 17 14.97 5.68 7.41
N LEU A 18 13.90 4.97 7.75
CA LEU A 18 12.73 5.50 8.45
C LEU A 18 12.56 4.77 9.78
N PRO A 19 11.97 5.40 10.81
CA PRO A 19 11.52 4.67 11.99
C PRO A 19 10.59 3.53 11.57
N THR A 20 10.78 2.34 12.15
CA THR A 20 9.80 1.25 11.95
C THR A 20 8.51 1.65 12.65
N PRO A 21 7.36 1.66 11.95
CA PRO A 21 6.09 2.03 12.55
C PRO A 21 5.70 1.13 13.72
N GLU A 22 5.07 1.72 14.71
CA GLU A 22 4.47 0.99 15.83
C GLU A 22 2.96 0.91 15.60
N PRO A 23 2.39 -0.28 15.32
CA PRO A 23 0.97 -0.40 14.98
C PRO A 23 0.07 -0.02 16.16
N GLN A 24 -0.97 0.77 15.89
CA GLN A 24 -1.93 1.28 16.85
C GLN A 24 -3.33 0.72 16.57
N GLY A 25 -4.18 0.63 17.60
CA GLY A 25 -5.56 0.18 17.43
C GLY A 25 -5.64 -1.14 16.66
N THR A 26 -6.31 -1.13 15.50
CA THR A 26 -6.47 -2.29 14.61
C THR A 26 -5.36 -2.46 13.59
N GLU A 27 -4.33 -1.63 13.60
CA GLU A 27 -3.25 -1.69 12.62
C GLU A 27 -2.43 -2.98 12.74
N VAL A 28 -1.89 -3.41 11.61
CA VAL A 28 -1.00 -4.57 11.51
C VAL A 28 0.27 -4.16 10.80
N LEU A 29 1.42 -4.36 11.45
CA LEU A 29 2.73 -4.20 10.83
C LEU A 29 3.13 -5.51 10.14
N LEU A 30 3.47 -5.42 8.86
CA LEU A 30 4.00 -6.55 8.09
C LEU A 30 5.45 -6.28 7.70
N GLU A 31 6.29 -7.31 7.80
CA GLU A 31 7.57 -7.39 7.12
C GLU A 31 7.32 -7.79 5.66
N VAL A 32 7.66 -6.92 4.71
CA VAL A 32 7.43 -7.16 3.28
C VAL A 32 8.40 -8.23 2.80
N THR A 33 7.85 -9.28 2.22
CA THR A 33 8.63 -10.38 1.62
C THR A 33 8.72 -10.24 0.10
N HIS A 34 7.63 -9.80 -0.53
CA HIS A 34 7.54 -9.56 -1.97
C HIS A 34 6.68 -8.32 -2.23
N CYS A 35 7.05 -7.58 -3.26
CA CYS A 35 6.22 -6.51 -3.78
C CYS A 35 6.33 -6.50 -5.30
N GLY A 36 5.21 -6.60 -6.00
CA GLY A 36 5.14 -6.52 -7.44
C GLY A 36 5.41 -5.10 -7.94
N VAL A 37 5.74 -4.99 -9.22
CA VAL A 37 5.88 -3.73 -9.94
C VAL A 37 4.79 -3.64 -10.98
N CYS A 38 3.90 -2.70 -10.81
CA CYS A 38 2.75 -2.45 -11.66
C CYS A 38 2.99 -1.24 -12.57
N HIS A 39 2.27 -1.15 -13.68
CA HIS A 39 2.33 0.03 -14.55
C HIS A 39 1.92 1.32 -13.83
N SER A 40 1.07 1.21 -12.80
CA SER A 40 0.71 2.36 -11.97
C SER A 40 1.90 2.98 -11.22
N ASP A 41 2.91 2.17 -10.86
CA ASP A 41 4.12 2.68 -10.20
C ASP A 41 4.91 3.62 -11.11
N LEU A 42 4.91 3.38 -12.44
CA LEU A 42 5.53 4.29 -13.41
C LEU A 42 4.80 5.64 -13.42
N HIS A 43 3.47 5.65 -13.43
CA HIS A 43 2.70 6.89 -13.37
C HIS A 43 2.91 7.66 -12.06
N ILE A 44 3.04 6.94 -10.94
CA ILE A 44 3.33 7.55 -9.64
C ILE A 44 4.73 8.15 -9.64
N TRP A 45 5.71 7.43 -10.20
CA TRP A 45 7.07 7.91 -10.37
C TRP A 45 7.13 9.15 -11.28
N GLU A 46 6.42 9.14 -12.43
CA GLU A 46 6.30 10.27 -13.33
C GLU A 46 5.50 11.45 -12.73
N GLY A 47 4.62 11.18 -11.75
CA GLY A 47 3.79 12.18 -11.08
C GLY A 47 2.50 12.53 -11.82
N HIS A 48 2.14 11.79 -12.88
CA HIS A 48 0.93 12.03 -13.65
C HIS A 48 0.43 10.80 -14.40
N TYR A 49 -0.86 10.81 -14.75
CA TYR A 49 -1.43 9.89 -15.74
C TYR A 49 -1.58 10.61 -17.08
N ASP A 50 -1.13 9.99 -18.16
CA ASP A 50 -1.45 10.43 -19.51
C ASP A 50 -2.88 9.97 -19.88
N LEU A 51 -3.75 10.93 -20.14
CA LEU A 51 -5.14 10.68 -20.53
C LEU A 51 -5.34 10.65 -22.06
N GLY A 52 -4.25 10.77 -22.83
CA GLY A 52 -4.27 10.86 -24.28
C GLY A 52 -4.62 12.26 -24.77
N GLY A 53 -4.33 12.51 -26.06
CA GLY A 53 -4.60 13.81 -26.70
C GLY A 53 -3.87 15.01 -26.09
N GLY A 54 -2.73 14.77 -25.43
CA GLY A 54 -1.92 15.79 -24.76
C GLY A 54 -2.49 16.24 -23.41
N LYS A 55 -3.43 15.52 -22.85
CA LYS A 55 -4.01 15.78 -21.51
C LYS A 55 -3.33 14.91 -20.47
N GLN A 56 -2.91 15.53 -19.38
CA GLN A 56 -2.33 14.85 -18.23
C GLN A 56 -3.14 15.14 -16.96
N MET A 57 -3.19 14.16 -16.06
CA MET A 57 -3.78 14.30 -14.73
C MET A 57 -2.66 14.26 -13.70
N SER A 58 -2.37 15.39 -13.08
CA SER A 58 -1.35 15.53 -12.03
C SER A 58 -1.75 14.75 -10.79
N LEU A 59 -0.86 13.90 -10.28
CA LEU A 59 -1.06 13.18 -9.04
C LEU A 59 -0.90 14.09 -7.81
N LYS A 60 -0.04 15.11 -7.91
CA LYS A 60 0.08 16.14 -6.87
C LYS A 60 -1.24 16.87 -6.64
N ASP A 61 -1.96 17.21 -7.72
CA ASP A 61 -3.26 17.89 -7.64
C ASP A 61 -4.35 16.95 -7.07
N ARG A 62 -4.09 15.64 -7.09
CA ARG A 62 -4.94 14.60 -6.49
C ARG A 62 -4.57 14.29 -5.05
N GLY A 63 -3.60 14.98 -4.47
CA GLY A 63 -3.19 14.83 -3.07
C GLY A 63 -2.07 13.84 -2.83
N VAL A 64 -1.39 13.34 -3.88
CA VAL A 64 -0.17 12.54 -3.70
C VAL A 64 0.96 13.45 -3.24
N ALA A 65 1.60 13.10 -2.12
CA ALA A 65 2.70 13.84 -1.54
C ALA A 65 4.01 13.06 -1.61
N LEU A 66 5.11 13.78 -1.82
CA LEU A 66 6.46 13.22 -1.77
C LEU A 66 7.18 13.67 -0.47
N PRO A 67 8.13 12.86 0.07
CA PRO A 67 8.58 11.57 -0.45
C PRO A 67 7.52 10.47 -0.27
N LEU A 68 7.46 9.54 -1.21
CA LEU A 68 6.52 8.42 -1.21
C LEU A 68 7.23 7.10 -1.48
N THR A 69 7.08 6.13 -0.60
CA THR A 69 7.42 4.73 -0.85
C THR A 69 6.28 4.11 -1.65
N MET A 70 6.54 3.78 -2.92
CA MET A 70 5.55 3.16 -3.81
C MET A 70 5.34 1.68 -3.51
N GLY A 71 4.70 0.96 -4.44
CA GLY A 71 4.44 -0.47 -4.39
C GLY A 71 3.12 -0.78 -3.69
N HIS A 72 2.20 -1.39 -4.42
CA HIS A 72 0.86 -1.71 -3.94
C HIS A 72 0.47 -3.17 -4.15
N GLU A 73 1.35 -3.99 -4.72
CA GLU A 73 1.21 -5.43 -4.90
C GLU A 73 2.06 -6.15 -3.82
N ILE A 74 1.53 -6.21 -2.59
CA ILE A 74 2.35 -6.49 -1.40
C ILE A 74 1.99 -7.86 -0.82
N VAL A 75 3.02 -8.68 -0.58
CA VAL A 75 2.97 -9.84 0.30
C VAL A 75 3.93 -9.65 1.45
N GLY A 76 3.48 -9.92 2.65
CA GLY A 76 4.28 -9.75 3.85
C GLY A 76 3.94 -10.76 4.95
N ARG A 77 4.83 -10.84 5.90
CA ARG A 77 4.65 -11.60 7.13
C ARG A 77 4.23 -10.65 8.25
N VAL A 78 3.18 -10.99 8.97
CA VAL A 78 2.74 -10.21 10.14
C VAL A 78 3.87 -10.19 11.17
N ALA A 79 4.42 -9.01 11.42
CA ALA A 79 5.52 -8.78 12.37
C ALA A 79 5.00 -8.32 13.73
N LYS A 80 3.96 -7.47 13.75
CA LYS A 80 3.38 -6.95 14.99
C LYS A 80 1.92 -6.58 14.79
N LEU A 81 1.15 -6.68 15.86
CA LEU A 81 -0.27 -6.32 15.90
C LEU A 81 -0.48 -5.10 16.79
N GLY A 82 -1.36 -4.22 16.37
CA GLY A 82 -1.95 -3.22 17.26
C GLY A 82 -2.84 -3.89 18.33
N PRO A 83 -3.10 -3.22 19.44
CA PRO A 83 -3.78 -3.82 20.60
C PRO A 83 -5.19 -4.32 20.30
N ASP A 84 -5.86 -3.77 19.28
CA ASP A 84 -7.24 -4.13 18.92
C ASP A 84 -7.30 -4.97 17.62
N ALA A 85 -6.16 -5.34 17.04
CA ALA A 85 -6.09 -6.16 15.83
C ALA A 85 -6.48 -7.61 16.16
N ALA A 86 -7.44 -8.17 15.42
CA ALA A 86 -7.93 -9.53 15.60
C ALA A 86 -8.11 -10.26 14.28
N GLY A 87 -8.10 -11.61 14.32
CA GLY A 87 -8.31 -12.46 13.15
C GLY A 87 -7.03 -12.78 12.34
N VAL A 88 -5.87 -12.27 12.76
CA VAL A 88 -4.54 -12.61 12.22
C VAL A 88 -3.56 -12.82 13.37
N ALA A 89 -2.47 -13.52 13.13
CA ALA A 89 -1.44 -13.80 14.12
C ALA A 89 -0.05 -13.37 13.62
N VAL A 90 0.84 -13.02 14.56
CA VAL A 90 2.25 -12.79 14.24
C VAL A 90 2.84 -14.03 13.59
N GLY A 91 3.53 -13.84 12.47
CA GLY A 91 4.10 -14.91 11.65
C GLY A 91 3.23 -15.32 10.46
N ASP A 92 1.95 -14.95 10.42
CA ASP A 92 1.08 -15.21 9.27
C ASP A 92 1.61 -14.54 8.01
N VAL A 93 1.56 -15.23 6.87
CA VAL A 93 1.78 -14.63 5.55
C VAL A 93 0.46 -14.11 5.03
N ARG A 94 0.45 -12.89 4.50
CA ARG A 94 -0.76 -12.23 3.99
C ARG A 94 -0.45 -11.43 2.72
N ILE A 95 -1.41 -11.42 1.80
CA ILE A 95 -1.50 -10.44 0.73
C ILE A 95 -2.14 -9.19 1.31
N VAL A 96 -1.59 -8.02 1.02
CA VAL A 96 -2.16 -6.75 1.47
C VAL A 96 -3.05 -6.17 0.36
N PHE A 97 -4.36 -6.08 0.61
CA PHE A 97 -5.29 -5.39 -0.29
C PHE A 97 -5.03 -3.88 -0.20
N PRO A 98 -4.54 -3.25 -1.28
CA PRO A 98 -4.01 -1.89 -1.20
C PRO A 98 -5.08 -0.80 -1.25
N TRP A 99 -6.30 -1.13 -1.68
CA TRP A 99 -7.38 -0.17 -1.87
C TRP A 99 -8.06 0.15 -0.54
N LEU A 100 -7.58 1.19 0.11
CA LEU A 100 -8.11 1.66 1.39
C LEU A 100 -9.14 2.76 1.14
N GLY A 101 -10.33 2.57 1.69
CA GLY A 101 -11.40 3.55 1.66
C GLY A 101 -11.42 4.45 2.91
N CYS A 102 -12.43 5.31 3.01
CA CYS A 102 -12.60 6.19 4.17
C CYS A 102 -13.11 5.48 5.43
N GLY A 103 -13.59 4.24 5.30
CA GLY A 103 -14.16 3.44 6.39
C GLY A 103 -15.55 3.85 6.87
N GLN A 104 -16.19 4.88 6.27
CA GLN A 104 -17.42 5.48 6.80
C GLN A 104 -18.55 5.62 5.78
N CYS A 105 -18.27 5.64 4.47
CA CYS A 105 -19.30 5.72 3.44
C CYS A 105 -19.97 4.36 3.22
N ASP A 106 -21.13 4.34 2.59
CA ASP A 106 -21.92 3.13 2.35
C ASP A 106 -21.12 2.03 1.66
N ARG A 107 -20.21 2.39 0.76
CA ARG A 107 -19.33 1.44 0.07
C ARG A 107 -18.33 0.79 1.03
N CYS A 108 -17.66 1.60 1.85
CA CYS A 108 -16.71 1.07 2.84
C CYS A 108 -17.41 0.24 3.93
N LEU A 109 -18.63 0.61 4.32
CA LEU A 109 -19.45 -0.16 5.26
C LEU A 109 -19.92 -1.50 4.66
N ALA A 110 -20.00 -1.58 3.32
CA ALA A 110 -20.28 -2.82 2.58
C ALA A 110 -18.99 -3.58 2.20
N GLU A 111 -17.81 -3.20 2.76
CA GLU A 111 -16.50 -3.78 2.45
C GLU A 111 -16.05 -3.60 0.99
N GLU A 112 -16.59 -2.61 0.31
CA GLU A 112 -16.23 -2.21 -1.06
C GLU A 112 -15.29 -1.00 -1.04
N ASP A 113 -14.16 -1.09 -0.33
CA ASP A 113 -13.22 0.03 -0.11
C ASP A 113 -12.65 0.60 -1.42
N ASN A 114 -12.46 -0.25 -2.44
CA ASN A 114 -12.05 0.14 -3.79
C ASN A 114 -13.07 1.04 -4.50
N MET A 115 -14.33 1.03 -4.06
CA MET A 115 -15.42 1.84 -4.58
C MET A 115 -15.72 3.05 -3.69
N CYS A 116 -14.82 3.41 -2.79
CA CYS A 116 -15.01 4.54 -1.88
C CYS A 116 -15.29 5.85 -2.64
N THR A 117 -16.40 6.51 -2.29
CA THR A 117 -16.85 7.75 -2.95
C THR A 117 -16.30 9.02 -2.31
N VAL A 118 -15.62 8.90 -1.17
CA VAL A 118 -15.13 10.03 -0.38
C VAL A 118 -13.67 10.32 -0.64
N ALA A 119 -12.78 9.33 -0.43
CA ALA A 119 -11.36 9.49 -0.65
C ALA A 119 -10.68 8.10 -0.78
N SER A 120 -9.88 7.92 -1.81
CA SER A 120 -8.95 6.80 -1.87
C SER A 120 -7.76 7.10 -0.97
N ARG A 121 -7.32 6.07 -0.24
CA ARG A 121 -6.15 6.12 0.66
C ARG A 121 -5.18 4.98 0.35
N SER A 122 -5.17 4.54 -0.91
CA SER A 122 -4.42 3.37 -1.34
C SER A 122 -2.95 3.42 -0.95
N LEU A 123 -2.45 2.28 -0.45
CA LEU A 123 -1.02 2.08 -0.18
C LEU A 123 -0.22 2.20 -1.48
N GLY A 124 1.00 2.72 -1.37
CA GLY A 124 1.88 2.94 -2.51
C GLY A 124 1.47 4.10 -3.42
N VAL A 125 0.34 4.77 -3.16
CA VAL A 125 -0.17 5.91 -3.94
C VAL A 125 -0.36 7.16 -3.07
N TYR A 126 -1.19 7.07 -2.03
CA TYR A 126 -1.47 8.17 -1.09
C TYR A 126 -0.79 7.97 0.27
N GLN A 127 -0.30 6.79 0.53
CA GLN A 127 0.42 6.39 1.72
C GLN A 127 1.59 5.50 1.31
N ASN A 128 2.60 5.38 2.15
CA ASN A 128 3.74 4.50 1.89
C ASN A 128 3.28 3.06 1.68
N GLY A 129 3.84 2.43 0.66
CA GLY A 129 3.56 1.06 0.23
C GLY A 129 4.72 0.10 0.46
N GLY A 130 4.81 -0.90 -0.43
CA GLY A 130 5.62 -2.08 -0.26
C GLY A 130 7.09 -2.00 -0.72
N TYR A 131 7.54 -0.89 -1.33
CA TYR A 131 8.97 -0.75 -1.69
C TYR A 131 9.83 -0.42 -0.46
N GLY A 132 9.58 -1.10 0.62
CA GLY A 132 10.27 -1.01 1.88
C GLY A 132 10.29 -2.34 2.63
N THR A 133 11.06 -2.41 3.71
CA THR A 133 11.13 -3.63 4.50
C THR A 133 9.89 -3.90 5.34
N HIS A 134 9.07 -2.87 5.58
CA HIS A 134 7.83 -2.99 6.35
C HIS A 134 6.74 -2.08 5.80
N VAL A 135 5.49 -2.49 5.99
CA VAL A 135 4.28 -1.73 5.68
C VAL A 135 3.27 -1.89 6.79
N VAL A 136 2.41 -0.88 6.98
CA VAL A 136 1.28 -0.94 7.92
C VAL A 136 -0.02 -1.10 7.15
N ALA A 137 -0.77 -2.16 7.44
CA ALA A 137 -2.16 -2.29 7.04
C ALA A 137 -3.06 -1.73 8.16
N PRO A 138 -4.05 -0.88 7.85
CA PRO A 138 -4.84 -0.20 8.89
C PRO A 138 -5.81 -1.12 9.64
N HIS A 139 -6.16 -2.26 9.05
CA HIS A 139 -7.08 -3.21 9.64
C HIS A 139 -6.86 -4.61 9.06
N PRO A 140 -7.02 -5.70 9.84
CA PRO A 140 -6.89 -7.09 9.37
C PRO A 140 -7.79 -7.46 8.18
N ARG A 141 -8.92 -6.78 7.98
CA ARG A 141 -9.81 -7.00 6.82
C ARG A 141 -9.15 -6.75 5.46
N HIS A 142 -8.05 -5.98 5.45
CA HIS A 142 -7.26 -5.73 4.24
C HIS A 142 -6.15 -6.79 4.05
N LEU A 143 -6.13 -7.84 4.87
CA LEU A 143 -5.13 -8.90 4.84
C LEU A 143 -5.78 -10.20 4.36
N ILE A 144 -5.45 -10.60 3.13
CA ILE A 144 -6.00 -11.79 2.49
C ILE A 144 -5.10 -12.98 2.80
N ASP A 145 -5.68 -14.11 3.18
CA ASP A 145 -4.96 -15.37 3.32
C ASP A 145 -4.64 -15.95 1.94
N PRO A 146 -3.37 -16.11 1.58
CA PRO A 146 -2.97 -16.65 0.31
C PRO A 146 -3.21 -18.17 0.18
N GLY A 147 -3.48 -18.86 1.28
CA GLY A 147 -3.60 -20.30 1.30
C GLY A 147 -2.27 -20.99 0.97
N THR A 148 -2.23 -21.74 -0.14
CA THR A 148 -1.05 -22.51 -0.58
C THR A 148 -0.33 -21.91 -1.78
N LEU A 149 -0.67 -20.69 -2.18
CA LEU A 149 -0.03 -20.02 -3.32
C LEU A 149 1.43 -19.63 -3.00
N ASP A 150 2.24 -19.49 -4.04
CA ASP A 150 3.62 -19.01 -3.91
C ASP A 150 3.62 -17.48 -3.70
N PRO A 151 4.24 -16.96 -2.63
CA PRO A 151 4.32 -15.52 -2.36
C PRO A 151 4.82 -14.67 -3.52
N ALA A 152 5.74 -15.18 -4.33
CA ALA A 152 6.24 -14.47 -5.51
C ALA A 152 5.18 -14.30 -6.61
N VAL A 153 4.23 -15.23 -6.70
CA VAL A 153 3.08 -15.15 -7.62
C VAL A 153 1.96 -14.34 -7.00
N GLU A 154 1.74 -14.49 -5.70
CA GLU A 154 0.68 -13.80 -4.95
C GLU A 154 0.79 -12.28 -5.00
N ALA A 155 2.01 -11.74 -4.99
CA ALA A 155 2.24 -10.31 -5.08
C ALA A 155 1.57 -9.66 -6.31
N THR A 156 1.33 -10.43 -7.38
CA THR A 156 0.67 -9.94 -8.61
C THR A 156 -0.86 -9.99 -8.56
N TYR A 157 -1.45 -10.46 -7.45
CA TYR A 157 -2.92 -10.56 -7.27
C TYR A 157 -3.48 -9.52 -6.28
N ALA A 158 -2.63 -8.63 -5.73
CA ALA A 158 -3.03 -7.61 -4.77
C ALA A 158 -3.80 -6.43 -5.40
#